data_b82bcd8be8509576ba6497a000585353
#
_entry.id   b82bcd8be8509576ba6497a000585353
#
_cell.length_a   1.000
_cell.length_b   1.000
_cell.length_c   1.000
_cell.angle_alpha   90.00
_cell.angle_beta   90.00
_cell.angle_gamma   90.00
#
_symmetry.space_group_name_H-M   'P 1'
#
loop_
_entity.id
_entity.type
_entity.pdbx_description
1 polymer ?
#
loop_
_entity_poly.entity_id
_entity_poly.type
_entity_poly.pdbx_seq_one_letter_code
_entity_poly.pdbx_strand_id
1 'polypeptide(L)'
;CPASWDSKNILMVHGLTYTQHVFDMKYKDYSFCEFLAKNGWTVWSLDLGGYGRSEEYEDGFEVTTENAAKDILTAVEEICTLQSVDKIPVLGWSWGTMTTAKAAIIDNTHISRILWLGPFLGGVFPPAEVKEPFTYLNYSYIVRVFQHLGNDDMEVDFDTVEPEVLGMWVDHVLKIDGMHGRPNGGNREILGMGDKWSVDIPAVPVPVCIVTGDNDFYVNIDRVYDAARRLPEGTELHHYHGAGHCMYLEKDYYKRCHQDVLEFIEKDFQ
;
A
#
# COMPACT_ATOMS: atom_id res chain seq x y z
N CYS A 1 -15.62 -6.78 30.21
CA CYS A 1 -14.46 -6.46 29.36
C CYS A 1 -13.24 -7.17 29.94
N PRO A 2 -12.50 -8.01 29.19
CA PRO A 2 -11.19 -8.43 29.62
C PRO A 2 -10.30 -7.19 29.63
N ALA A 3 -9.57 -7.00 30.74
CA ALA A 3 -8.57 -5.97 30.85
C ALA A 3 -7.47 -6.19 29.80
N SER A 4 -7.01 -5.10 29.20
CA SER A 4 -5.91 -5.03 28.23
C SER A 4 -6.11 -5.86 26.95
N TRP A 5 -6.91 -5.39 26.02
CA TRP A 5 -6.50 -5.45 24.63
C TRP A 5 -5.27 -4.55 24.57
N ASP A 6 -4.09 -5.15 24.41
CA ASP A 6 -2.86 -4.41 24.26
C ASP A 6 -3.08 -3.39 23.15
N SER A 7 -2.70 -2.15 23.39
CA SER A 7 -2.96 -0.96 22.60
C SER A 7 -2.23 -0.94 21.24
N LYS A 8 -1.85 -2.11 20.71
CA LYS A 8 -1.13 -2.28 19.44
C LYS A 8 -2.12 -2.26 18.29
N ASN A 9 -2.19 -1.14 17.60
CA ASN A 9 -3.06 -0.95 16.44
C ASN A 9 -2.24 -0.56 15.22
N ILE A 10 -2.61 -1.01 14.03
CA ILE A 10 -2.03 -0.62 12.75
C ILE A 10 -3.12 -0.40 11.72
N LEU A 11 -3.01 0.67 10.92
CA LEU A 11 -3.85 0.91 9.76
C LEU A 11 -3.11 0.50 8.49
N MET A 12 -3.77 -0.28 7.61
CA MET A 12 -3.24 -0.70 6.32
C MET A 12 -4.03 -0.07 5.18
N VAL A 13 -3.32 0.55 4.23
CA VAL A 13 -3.87 1.30 3.10
C VAL A 13 -3.42 0.68 1.79
N HIS A 14 -4.38 0.31 0.96
CA HIS A 14 -4.15 -0.34 -0.33
C HIS A 14 -3.54 0.57 -1.40
N GLY A 15 -3.13 -0.02 -2.52
CA GLY A 15 -2.64 0.68 -3.70
C GLY A 15 -3.75 1.18 -4.62
N LEU A 16 -3.35 1.68 -5.81
CA LEU A 16 -4.25 2.35 -6.76
C LEU A 16 -5.34 1.44 -7.36
N THR A 17 -5.09 0.15 -7.46
CA THR A 17 -5.91 -0.72 -8.33
C THR A 17 -6.92 -1.56 -7.55
N TYR A 18 -6.63 -1.84 -6.29
CA TYR A 18 -7.32 -2.85 -5.49
C TYR A 18 -7.81 -2.26 -4.18
N THR A 19 -8.54 -3.05 -3.41
CA THR A 19 -9.11 -2.70 -2.11
C THR A 19 -8.28 -3.27 -0.96
N GLN A 20 -8.73 -3.05 0.27
CA GLN A 20 -8.09 -3.52 1.49
C GLN A 20 -7.86 -5.06 1.55
N HIS A 21 -8.59 -5.84 0.76
CA HIS A 21 -8.47 -7.30 0.73
C HIS A 21 -7.10 -7.82 0.29
N VAL A 22 -6.29 -6.99 -0.37
CA VAL A 22 -4.93 -7.34 -0.80
C VAL A 22 -4.04 -7.80 0.36
N PHE A 23 -4.33 -7.39 1.58
CA PHE A 23 -3.58 -7.76 2.77
C PHE A 23 -4.08 -9.02 3.49
N ASP A 24 -5.24 -9.57 3.07
CA ASP A 24 -5.87 -10.71 3.77
C ASP A 24 -6.08 -11.93 2.85
N MET A 25 -5.02 -12.36 2.15
CA MET A 25 -5.05 -13.56 1.32
C MET A 25 -5.09 -14.81 2.19
N LYS A 26 -6.28 -15.39 2.39
CA LYS A 26 -6.51 -16.54 3.30
C LYS A 26 -6.11 -17.88 2.69
N TYR A 27 -4.85 -18.00 2.36
CA TYR A 27 -4.22 -19.22 1.89
C TYR A 27 -2.94 -19.48 2.69
N LYS A 28 -2.80 -20.63 3.29
CA LYS A 28 -1.68 -20.97 4.18
C LYS A 28 -1.44 -19.86 5.22
N ASP A 29 -0.26 -19.27 5.20
CA ASP A 29 0.20 -18.18 6.07
C ASP A 29 0.46 -16.86 5.32
N TYR A 30 -0.19 -16.68 4.14
CA TYR A 30 -0.03 -15.48 3.32
C TYR A 30 -0.80 -14.26 3.81
N SER A 31 -1.83 -14.44 4.67
CA SER A 31 -2.56 -13.29 5.19
C SER A 31 -1.69 -12.43 6.09
N PHE A 32 -1.37 -11.22 5.63
CA PHE A 32 -0.63 -10.24 6.41
C PHE A 32 -1.42 -9.80 7.65
N CYS A 33 -2.74 -9.62 7.48
CA CYS A 33 -3.64 -9.30 8.59
C CYS A 33 -3.60 -10.38 9.68
N GLU A 34 -3.68 -11.67 9.31
CA GLU A 34 -3.61 -12.76 10.29
C GLU A 34 -2.24 -12.87 10.94
N PHE A 35 -1.16 -12.63 10.19
CA PHE A 35 0.18 -12.65 10.74
C PHE A 35 0.34 -11.60 11.85
N LEU A 36 -0.04 -10.36 11.60
CA LEU A 36 0.02 -9.30 12.60
C LEU A 36 -0.91 -9.55 13.77
N ALA A 37 -2.13 -10.05 13.51
CA ALA A 37 -3.08 -10.39 14.57
C ALA A 37 -2.57 -11.51 15.49
N LYS A 38 -1.91 -12.53 14.94
CA LYS A 38 -1.24 -13.59 15.72
C LYS A 38 -0.08 -13.09 16.59
N ASN A 39 0.49 -11.93 16.22
CA ASN A 39 1.53 -11.24 17.00
C ASN A 39 0.97 -10.14 17.92
N GLY A 40 -0.33 -10.14 18.18
CA GLY A 40 -0.97 -9.28 19.17
C GLY A 40 -1.36 -7.88 18.67
N TRP A 41 -1.38 -7.66 17.34
CA TRP A 41 -1.80 -6.39 16.74
C TRP A 41 -3.29 -6.41 16.34
N THR A 42 -4.00 -5.34 16.61
CA THR A 42 -5.30 -5.07 16.00
C THR A 42 -5.06 -4.44 14.64
N VAL A 43 -5.49 -5.12 13.58
CA VAL A 43 -5.29 -4.69 12.20
C VAL A 43 -6.56 -4.03 11.68
N TRP A 44 -6.43 -2.81 11.22
CA TRP A 44 -7.45 -2.04 10.53
C TRP A 44 -7.06 -1.95 9.06
N SER A 45 -7.98 -2.29 8.17
CA SER A 45 -7.76 -2.22 6.73
C SER A 45 -8.79 -1.27 6.12
N LEU A 46 -8.29 -0.23 5.44
CA LEU A 46 -9.13 0.85 4.90
C LEU A 46 -9.41 0.61 3.41
N ASP A 47 -10.69 0.67 3.04
CA ASP A 47 -11.07 1.00 1.67
C ASP A 47 -11.12 2.52 1.56
N LEU A 48 -10.27 3.11 0.74
CA LEU A 48 -10.30 4.56 0.46
C LEU A 48 -11.61 4.93 -0.25
N GLY A 49 -12.04 6.18 -0.15
CA GLY A 49 -13.20 6.68 -0.87
C GLY A 49 -13.12 6.36 -2.37
N GLY A 50 -14.21 5.88 -2.95
CA GLY A 50 -14.27 5.37 -4.32
C GLY A 50 -13.83 3.91 -4.50
N TYR A 51 -13.45 3.21 -3.42
CA TYR A 51 -13.01 1.81 -3.44
C TYR A 51 -13.85 0.94 -2.50
N GLY A 52 -13.99 -0.34 -2.88
CA GLY A 52 -14.53 -1.40 -2.04
C GLY A 52 -15.92 -1.10 -1.49
N ARG A 53 -16.02 -0.95 -0.18
CA ARG A 53 -17.27 -0.65 0.54
C ARG A 53 -17.39 0.79 1.00
N SER A 54 -16.41 1.64 0.67
CA SER A 54 -16.47 3.05 0.97
C SER A 54 -17.40 3.79 0.00
N GLU A 55 -17.65 5.07 0.26
CA GLU A 55 -18.52 5.91 -0.57
C GLU A 55 -18.07 5.91 -2.03
N GLU A 56 -19.02 5.74 -2.94
CA GLU A 56 -18.79 5.80 -4.38
C GLU A 56 -18.73 7.27 -4.84
N TYR A 57 -17.90 7.54 -5.84
CA TYR A 57 -17.80 8.84 -6.49
C TYR A 57 -18.42 8.77 -7.89
N GLU A 58 -19.17 9.80 -8.28
CA GLU A 58 -19.71 9.92 -9.64
C GLU A 58 -18.59 10.17 -10.66
N ASP A 59 -17.57 10.95 -10.27
CA ASP A 59 -16.36 11.19 -11.07
C ASP A 59 -15.14 10.57 -10.40
N GLY A 60 -14.61 9.50 -10.98
CA GLY A 60 -13.41 8.83 -10.49
C GLY A 60 -12.15 9.70 -10.47
N PHE A 61 -12.16 10.87 -11.13
CA PHE A 61 -11.07 11.84 -11.04
C PHE A 61 -11.03 12.62 -9.71
N GLU A 62 -12.08 12.58 -8.93
CA GLU A 62 -12.11 13.16 -7.58
C GLU A 62 -11.34 12.32 -6.56
N VAL A 63 -11.09 11.04 -6.85
CA VAL A 63 -10.31 10.15 -5.99
C VAL A 63 -8.81 10.44 -6.18
N THR A 64 -8.36 11.52 -5.56
CA THR A 64 -6.99 12.04 -5.61
C THR A 64 -6.16 11.58 -4.42
N THR A 65 -4.83 11.70 -4.51
CA THR A 65 -3.93 11.45 -3.37
C THR A 65 -4.27 12.34 -2.17
N GLU A 66 -4.72 13.57 -2.41
CA GLU A 66 -5.11 14.48 -1.32
C GLU A 66 -6.41 14.05 -0.64
N ASN A 67 -7.44 13.64 -1.39
CA ASN A 67 -8.68 13.17 -0.80
C ASN A 67 -8.48 11.84 -0.06
N ALA A 68 -7.73 10.91 -0.63
CA ALA A 68 -7.32 9.68 0.04
C ALA A 68 -6.53 9.93 1.34
N ALA A 69 -5.68 10.95 1.37
CA ALA A 69 -4.98 11.34 2.59
C ALA A 69 -5.94 11.83 3.70
N LYS A 70 -7.03 12.52 3.35
CA LYS A 70 -8.07 12.93 4.31
C LYS A 70 -8.83 11.73 4.86
N ASP A 71 -9.13 10.73 4.02
CA ASP A 71 -9.74 9.47 4.47
C ASP A 71 -8.86 8.77 5.51
N ILE A 72 -7.55 8.72 5.24
CA ILE A 72 -6.57 8.14 6.17
C ILE A 72 -6.56 8.90 7.50
N LEU A 73 -6.52 10.23 7.48
CA LEU A 73 -6.52 11.04 8.69
C LEU A 73 -7.79 10.82 9.52
N THR A 74 -8.96 10.78 8.88
CA THR A 74 -10.22 10.46 9.53
C THR A 74 -10.19 9.07 10.17
N ALA A 75 -9.72 8.07 9.43
CA ALA A 75 -9.63 6.70 9.93
C ALA A 75 -8.67 6.58 11.13
N VAL A 76 -7.51 7.23 11.07
CA VAL A 76 -6.53 7.22 12.16
C VAL A 76 -7.08 7.88 13.42
N GLU A 77 -7.74 9.04 13.30
CA GLU A 77 -8.38 9.76 14.42
C GLU A 77 -9.46 8.89 15.08
N GLU A 78 -10.34 8.28 14.28
CA GLU A 78 -11.39 7.38 14.77
C GLU A 78 -10.81 6.15 15.47
N ILE A 79 -9.77 5.50 14.91
CA ILE A 79 -9.10 4.36 15.54
C ILE A 79 -8.48 4.77 16.87
N CYS A 80 -7.75 5.88 16.91
CA CYS A 80 -7.13 6.38 18.13
C CYS A 80 -8.17 6.67 19.22
N THR A 81 -9.30 7.26 18.84
CA THR A 81 -10.42 7.52 19.75
C THR A 81 -11.04 6.22 20.27
N LEU A 82 -11.36 5.29 19.37
CA LEU A 82 -11.99 4.00 19.72
C LEU A 82 -11.11 3.15 20.63
N GLN A 83 -9.80 3.15 20.37
CA GLN A 83 -8.83 2.31 21.07
C GLN A 83 -8.19 3.02 22.26
N SER A 84 -8.48 4.30 22.47
CA SER A 84 -7.89 5.15 23.53
C SER A 84 -6.34 5.13 23.47
N VAL A 85 -5.80 5.31 22.27
CA VAL A 85 -4.36 5.41 22.01
C VAL A 85 -4.05 6.75 21.34
N ASP A 86 -2.84 7.27 21.56
CA ASP A 86 -2.45 8.58 21.03
C ASP A 86 -2.08 8.52 19.54
N LYS A 87 -1.35 7.46 19.15
CA LYS A 87 -0.80 7.31 17.78
C LYS A 87 -0.74 5.86 17.37
N ILE A 88 -0.88 5.62 16.06
CA ILE A 88 -0.71 4.29 15.45
C ILE A 88 0.24 4.34 14.26
N PRO A 89 0.91 3.23 13.90
CA PRO A 89 1.59 3.08 12.62
C PRO A 89 0.58 2.95 11.47
N VAL A 90 0.98 3.46 10.30
CA VAL A 90 0.19 3.39 9.07
C VAL A 90 1.02 2.75 7.96
N LEU A 91 0.52 1.67 7.37
CA LEU A 91 1.14 0.98 6.25
C LEU A 91 0.45 1.39 4.94
N GLY A 92 1.23 1.75 3.94
CA GLY A 92 0.76 2.00 2.59
C GLY A 92 1.50 1.14 1.56
N TRP A 93 0.75 0.54 0.63
CA TRP A 93 1.30 -0.20 -0.48
C TRP A 93 1.13 0.57 -1.78
N SER A 94 2.18 0.63 -2.64
CA SER A 94 2.09 1.25 -3.96
C SER A 94 1.65 2.73 -3.88
N TRP A 95 0.54 3.11 -4.49
CA TRP A 95 -0.07 4.43 -4.34
C TRP A 95 -0.40 4.78 -2.88
N GLY A 96 -0.69 3.77 -2.06
CA GLY A 96 -0.85 3.93 -0.62
C GLY A 96 0.37 4.57 0.05
N THR A 97 1.56 4.48 -0.54
CA THR A 97 2.75 5.17 -0.04
C THR A 97 2.68 6.68 -0.24
N MET A 98 2.12 7.14 -1.37
CA MET A 98 1.88 8.56 -1.63
C MET A 98 0.81 9.11 -0.69
N THR A 99 -0.29 8.36 -0.51
CA THR A 99 -1.43 8.82 0.31
C THR A 99 -1.09 8.86 1.78
N THR A 100 -0.36 7.87 2.32
CA THR A 100 0.11 7.86 3.72
C THR A 100 1.16 8.94 4.00
N ALA A 101 2.09 9.18 3.05
CA ALA A 101 3.02 10.29 3.14
C ALA A 101 2.29 11.63 3.18
N LYS A 102 1.34 11.83 2.26
CA LYS A 102 0.54 13.05 2.19
C LYS A 102 -0.28 13.25 3.46
N ALA A 103 -0.87 12.20 4.01
CA ALA A 103 -1.60 12.26 5.29
C ALA A 103 -0.69 12.75 6.42
N ALA A 104 0.49 12.14 6.59
CA ALA A 104 1.41 12.53 7.65
C ALA A 104 1.98 13.94 7.47
N ILE A 105 2.16 14.41 6.23
CA ILE A 105 2.58 15.79 5.94
C ILE A 105 1.48 16.79 6.30
N ILE A 106 0.21 16.44 6.08
CA ILE A 106 -0.94 17.31 6.45
C ILE A 106 -1.09 17.35 7.97
N ASP A 107 -1.13 16.18 8.61
CA ASP A 107 -1.26 16.05 10.06
C ASP A 107 -0.70 14.70 10.55
N ASN A 108 0.30 14.73 11.41
CA ASN A 108 0.88 13.54 12.02
C ASN A 108 0.51 13.37 13.50
N THR A 109 -0.51 14.08 13.98
CA THR A 109 -0.90 14.04 15.40
C THR A 109 -1.14 12.63 15.88
N HIS A 110 -1.79 11.79 15.06
CA HIS A 110 -2.13 10.41 15.38
C HIS A 110 -1.32 9.36 14.60
N ILE A 111 -0.31 9.77 13.84
CA ILE A 111 0.56 8.86 13.08
C ILE A 111 1.91 8.75 13.78
N SER A 112 2.30 7.55 14.21
CA SER A 112 3.57 7.31 14.91
C SER A 112 4.74 7.08 13.95
N ARG A 113 4.49 6.34 12.88
CA ARG A 113 5.45 5.93 11.84
C ARG A 113 4.71 5.46 10.61
N ILE A 114 5.42 5.38 9.49
CA ILE A 114 4.86 4.92 8.22
C ILE A 114 5.63 3.70 7.74
N LEU A 115 4.93 2.80 7.04
CA LEU A 115 5.52 1.67 6.36
C LEU A 115 5.15 1.74 4.89
N TRP A 116 6.14 1.72 4.01
CA TRP A 116 5.97 1.77 2.56
C TRP A 116 6.35 0.43 1.94
N LEU A 117 5.40 -0.24 1.32
CA LEU A 117 5.63 -1.44 0.52
C LEU A 117 5.57 -1.07 -0.96
N GLY A 118 6.62 -1.40 -1.71
CA GLY A 118 6.72 -1.07 -3.14
C GLY A 118 6.45 0.41 -3.43
N PRO A 119 7.24 1.35 -2.87
CA PRO A 119 6.89 2.76 -2.86
C PRO A 119 6.95 3.39 -4.25
N PHE A 120 5.86 4.03 -4.66
CA PHE A 120 5.85 4.84 -5.87
C PHE A 120 6.35 6.26 -5.58
N LEU A 121 7.59 6.56 -5.99
CA LEU A 121 8.24 7.85 -5.74
C LEU A 121 8.38 8.73 -7.00
N GLY A 122 7.69 8.35 -8.09
CA GLY A 122 7.75 9.03 -9.40
C GLY A 122 8.98 8.65 -10.23
N GLY A 123 9.10 9.21 -11.44
CA GLY A 123 10.22 8.94 -12.34
C GLY A 123 10.23 7.52 -12.94
N VAL A 124 9.07 6.91 -13.07
CA VAL A 124 8.91 5.56 -13.66
C VAL A 124 8.28 5.62 -15.03
N PHE A 125 7.23 6.44 -15.18
CA PHE A 125 6.46 6.51 -16.42
C PHE A 125 6.68 7.82 -17.17
N PRO A 126 6.73 7.80 -18.51
CA PRO A 126 6.60 9.03 -19.28
C PRO A 126 5.20 9.64 -19.02
N PRO A 127 5.07 10.97 -19.07
CA PRO A 127 3.78 11.61 -18.92
C PRO A 127 2.77 11.11 -19.93
N ALA A 128 1.57 10.76 -19.46
CA ALA A 128 0.47 10.33 -20.30
C ALA A 128 -0.86 10.93 -19.81
N GLU A 129 -1.77 11.15 -20.76
CA GLU A 129 -3.11 11.64 -20.46
C GLU A 129 -4.04 10.49 -20.05
N VAL A 130 -4.79 10.67 -18.97
CA VAL A 130 -5.85 9.77 -18.54
C VAL A 130 -7.19 10.43 -18.85
N LYS A 131 -7.96 9.86 -19.79
CA LYS A 131 -9.18 10.46 -20.34
C LYS A 131 -10.44 9.99 -19.62
N GLU A 132 -10.45 8.74 -19.20
CA GLU A 132 -11.63 8.13 -18.59
C GLU A 132 -11.56 8.22 -17.06
N PRO A 133 -12.67 8.56 -16.39
CA PRO A 133 -12.69 8.68 -14.93
C PRO A 133 -12.52 7.32 -14.21
N PHE A 134 -12.85 6.22 -14.90
CA PHE A 134 -12.74 4.86 -14.36
C PHE A 134 -12.05 3.91 -15.33
N THR A 135 -11.34 2.92 -14.78
CA THR A 135 -10.79 1.78 -15.50
C THR A 135 -11.46 0.50 -15.03
N TYR A 136 -12.08 -0.23 -15.95
CA TYR A 136 -12.68 -1.53 -15.65
C TYR A 136 -11.62 -2.63 -15.71
N LEU A 137 -11.58 -3.45 -14.65
CA LEU A 137 -10.57 -4.48 -14.49
C LEU A 137 -11.02 -5.77 -15.19
N ASN A 138 -10.09 -6.42 -15.86
CA ASN A 138 -10.28 -7.74 -16.43
C ASN A 138 -9.13 -8.66 -16.03
N TYR A 139 -9.26 -9.95 -16.29
CA TYR A 139 -8.28 -10.95 -15.93
C TYR A 139 -6.86 -10.58 -16.40
N SER A 140 -6.74 -10.21 -17.68
CA SER A 140 -5.46 -9.81 -18.29
C SER A 140 -4.80 -8.66 -17.54
N TYR A 141 -5.58 -7.62 -17.24
CA TYR A 141 -5.09 -6.46 -16.49
C TYR A 141 -4.64 -6.86 -15.08
N ILE A 142 -5.46 -7.65 -14.37
CA ILE A 142 -5.22 -8.03 -12.98
C ILE A 142 -3.92 -8.83 -12.86
N VAL A 143 -3.74 -9.85 -13.71
CA VAL A 143 -2.54 -10.71 -13.68
C VAL A 143 -1.29 -9.91 -14.06
N ARG A 144 -1.38 -9.05 -15.07
CA ARG A 144 -0.28 -8.18 -15.48
C ARG A 144 0.19 -7.27 -14.35
N VAL A 145 -0.75 -6.60 -13.67
CA VAL A 145 -0.41 -5.68 -12.57
C VAL A 145 0.16 -6.44 -11.37
N PHE A 146 -0.35 -7.64 -11.10
CA PHE A 146 0.18 -8.47 -10.01
C PHE A 146 1.63 -8.91 -10.26
N GLN A 147 1.93 -9.40 -11.47
CA GLN A 147 3.24 -9.98 -11.81
C GLN A 147 4.13 -9.11 -12.70
N HIS A 148 3.76 -7.88 -13.01
CA HIS A 148 4.51 -6.98 -13.90
C HIS A 148 4.78 -7.53 -15.29
N LEU A 149 3.86 -8.27 -15.85
CA LEU A 149 3.98 -8.72 -17.23
C LEU A 149 4.01 -7.49 -18.15
N GLY A 150 5.20 -7.13 -18.65
CA GLY A 150 5.43 -5.95 -19.48
C GLY A 150 4.86 -6.07 -20.90
N ASN A 151 4.43 -7.27 -21.29
CA ASN A 151 3.83 -7.62 -22.58
C ASN A 151 2.42 -8.19 -22.40
N ASP A 152 1.77 -8.50 -23.51
CA ASP A 152 0.43 -9.08 -23.52
C ASP A 152 0.41 -10.62 -23.44
N ASP A 153 1.56 -11.26 -23.27
CA ASP A 153 1.69 -12.72 -23.35
C ASP A 153 0.97 -13.44 -22.21
N MET A 154 0.69 -12.75 -21.10
CA MET A 154 -0.07 -13.30 -19.98
C MET A 154 0.51 -14.61 -19.41
N GLU A 155 1.80 -14.86 -19.65
CA GLU A 155 2.49 -15.97 -19.02
C GLU A 155 2.70 -15.68 -17.53
N VAL A 156 2.11 -16.51 -16.70
CA VAL A 156 2.21 -16.42 -15.25
C VAL A 156 3.48 -17.11 -14.81
N ASP A 157 4.35 -16.38 -14.11
CA ASP A 157 5.52 -16.97 -13.47
C ASP A 157 5.13 -17.63 -12.13
N PHE A 158 4.87 -18.92 -12.17
CA PHE A 158 4.57 -19.70 -10.98
C PHE A 158 5.79 -20.04 -10.13
N ASP A 159 6.99 -19.62 -10.51
CA ASP A 159 8.16 -19.72 -9.62
C ASP A 159 8.10 -18.61 -8.55
N THR A 160 7.52 -17.47 -8.85
CA THR A 160 7.39 -16.33 -7.91
C THR A 160 6.09 -16.36 -7.12
N VAL A 161 4.97 -16.85 -7.64
CA VAL A 161 3.67 -16.82 -7.00
C VAL A 161 3.05 -18.21 -6.85
N GLU A 162 2.35 -18.45 -5.75
CA GLU A 162 1.51 -19.65 -5.60
C GLU A 162 0.28 -19.52 -6.50
N PRO A 163 -0.07 -20.56 -7.30
CA PRO A 163 -1.26 -20.53 -8.15
C PRO A 163 -2.54 -20.21 -7.39
N GLU A 164 -2.66 -20.70 -6.17
CA GLU A 164 -3.83 -20.48 -5.30
C GLU A 164 -3.91 -19.02 -4.83
N VAL A 165 -2.78 -18.39 -4.52
CA VAL A 165 -2.73 -16.97 -4.13
C VAL A 165 -3.17 -16.10 -5.31
N LEU A 166 -2.62 -16.36 -6.51
CA LEU A 166 -3.02 -15.65 -7.72
C LEU A 166 -4.49 -15.88 -8.05
N GLY A 167 -4.97 -17.13 -7.95
CA GLY A 167 -6.38 -17.47 -8.17
C GLY A 167 -7.32 -16.74 -7.24
N MET A 168 -7.02 -16.70 -5.94
CA MET A 168 -7.80 -15.96 -4.95
C MET A 168 -7.76 -14.45 -5.20
N TRP A 169 -6.60 -13.91 -5.55
CA TRP A 169 -6.46 -12.51 -5.92
C TRP A 169 -7.37 -12.14 -7.10
N VAL A 170 -7.27 -12.87 -8.20
CA VAL A 170 -8.08 -12.63 -9.40
C VAL A 170 -9.57 -12.77 -9.11
N ASP A 171 -9.97 -13.84 -8.41
CA ASP A 171 -11.36 -14.09 -8.05
C ASP A 171 -11.94 -12.96 -7.19
N HIS A 172 -11.17 -12.49 -6.23
CA HIS A 172 -11.56 -11.40 -5.36
C HIS A 172 -11.75 -10.09 -6.13
N VAL A 173 -10.74 -9.72 -6.93
CA VAL A 173 -10.77 -8.48 -7.72
C VAL A 173 -11.94 -8.49 -8.72
N LEU A 174 -12.18 -9.59 -9.43
CA LEU A 174 -13.28 -9.68 -10.39
C LEU A 174 -14.65 -9.63 -9.73
N LYS A 175 -14.80 -10.16 -8.51
CA LYS A 175 -16.09 -10.23 -7.83
C LYS A 175 -16.42 -8.98 -7.02
N ILE A 176 -15.42 -8.33 -6.48
CA ILE A 176 -15.61 -7.24 -5.51
C ILE A 176 -15.10 -5.92 -6.09
N ASP A 177 -13.82 -5.84 -6.44
CA ASP A 177 -13.18 -4.58 -6.84
C ASP A 177 -13.55 -4.19 -8.29
N GLY A 178 -13.78 -5.17 -9.17
CA GLY A 178 -14.03 -4.93 -10.60
C GLY A 178 -15.45 -4.48 -10.92
N MET A 179 -16.39 -4.56 -9.99
CA MET A 179 -17.81 -4.28 -10.27
C MET A 179 -18.07 -2.78 -10.55
N HIS A 180 -17.34 -1.89 -9.91
CA HIS A 180 -17.54 -0.44 -10.01
C HIS A 180 -16.49 0.27 -10.85
N GLY A 181 -15.42 -0.45 -11.25
CA GLY A 181 -14.26 0.13 -11.91
C GLY A 181 -13.31 0.81 -10.90
N ARG A 182 -12.02 0.84 -11.26
CA ARG A 182 -11.01 1.54 -10.48
C ARG A 182 -11.08 3.05 -10.78
N PRO A 183 -11.20 3.94 -9.79
CA PRO A 183 -11.12 5.38 -10.00
C PRO A 183 -9.75 5.80 -10.57
N ASN A 184 -9.74 6.81 -11.43
CA ASN A 184 -8.53 7.22 -12.15
C ASN A 184 -7.92 8.55 -11.67
N GLY A 185 -8.39 9.13 -10.58
CA GLY A 185 -7.79 10.35 -10.03
C GLY A 185 -6.32 10.18 -9.67
N GLY A 186 -6.00 9.19 -8.84
CA GLY A 186 -4.61 8.85 -8.51
C GLY A 186 -3.78 8.43 -9.73
N ASN A 187 -4.36 7.69 -10.68
CA ASN A 187 -3.67 7.32 -11.91
C ASN A 187 -3.32 8.54 -12.78
N ARG A 188 -4.24 9.52 -12.86
CA ARG A 188 -4.01 10.80 -13.55
C ARG A 188 -2.85 11.58 -12.92
N GLU A 189 -2.76 11.58 -11.59
CA GLU A 189 -1.65 12.20 -10.87
C GLU A 189 -0.33 11.47 -11.17
N ILE A 190 -0.30 10.14 -11.09
CA ILE A 190 0.87 9.30 -11.36
C ILE A 190 1.38 9.51 -12.78
N LEU A 191 0.50 9.40 -13.78
CA LEU A 191 0.89 9.56 -15.20
C LEU A 191 1.14 11.02 -15.59
N GLY A 192 0.61 11.98 -14.86
CA GLY A 192 0.83 13.41 -15.10
C GLY A 192 2.12 13.96 -14.51
N MET A 193 2.78 13.23 -13.60
CA MET A 193 3.93 13.79 -12.86
C MET A 193 5.27 13.66 -13.59
N GLY A 194 5.43 12.69 -14.52
CA GLY A 194 6.71 12.43 -15.19
C GLY A 194 7.86 12.24 -14.21
N ASP A 195 8.94 13.01 -14.37
CA ASP A 195 10.13 12.93 -13.51
C ASP A 195 10.01 13.67 -12.15
N LYS A 196 8.84 14.18 -11.82
CA LYS A 196 8.66 14.81 -10.50
C LYS A 196 8.65 13.74 -9.39
N TRP A 197 9.00 14.16 -8.19
CA TRP A 197 8.79 13.37 -6.99
C TRP A 197 7.29 13.31 -6.68
N SER A 198 6.80 12.13 -6.32
CA SER A 198 5.42 11.94 -5.90
C SER A 198 5.17 12.39 -4.45
N VAL A 199 6.24 12.43 -3.66
CA VAL A 199 6.23 12.80 -2.24
C VAL A 199 7.30 13.86 -2.01
N ASP A 200 6.98 14.88 -1.22
CA ASP A 200 7.99 15.79 -0.67
C ASP A 200 8.70 15.10 0.49
N ILE A 201 9.78 14.37 0.16
CA ILE A 201 10.49 13.51 1.10
C ILE A 201 10.96 14.26 2.35
N PRO A 202 11.57 15.48 2.26
CA PRO A 202 11.96 16.23 3.44
C PRO A 202 10.81 16.68 4.33
N ALA A 203 9.59 16.73 3.82
CA ALA A 203 8.41 17.13 4.59
C ALA A 203 7.78 15.97 5.38
N VAL A 204 8.17 14.73 5.13
CA VAL A 204 7.65 13.56 5.89
C VAL A 204 8.15 13.64 7.33
N PRO A 205 7.25 13.73 8.33
CA PRO A 205 7.65 14.14 9.69
C PRO A 205 7.94 12.97 10.64
N VAL A 206 7.79 11.73 10.19
CA VAL A 206 7.88 10.51 11.01
C VAL A 206 8.82 9.48 10.38
N PRO A 207 9.42 8.57 11.18
CA PRO A 207 10.24 7.48 10.65
C PRO A 207 9.48 6.60 9.67
N VAL A 208 10.18 6.08 8.65
CA VAL A 208 9.59 5.25 7.59
C VAL A 208 10.33 3.92 7.47
N CYS A 209 9.59 2.82 7.47
CA CYS A 209 10.10 1.53 7.00
C CYS A 209 9.81 1.40 5.52
N ILE A 210 10.84 1.27 4.70
CA ILE A 210 10.71 1.06 3.26
C ILE A 210 11.02 -0.40 2.96
N VAL A 211 10.07 -1.12 2.37
CA VAL A 211 10.28 -2.46 1.81
C VAL A 211 10.11 -2.38 0.30
N THR A 212 11.14 -2.77 -0.44
CA THR A 212 11.18 -2.63 -1.89
C THR A 212 11.87 -3.81 -2.56
N GLY A 213 11.49 -4.10 -3.80
CA GLY A 213 12.18 -5.04 -4.68
C GLY A 213 12.84 -4.34 -5.85
N ASP A 214 13.89 -4.92 -6.42
CA ASP A 214 14.54 -4.40 -7.62
C ASP A 214 13.97 -4.99 -8.93
N ASN A 215 13.06 -5.96 -8.83
CA ASN A 215 12.25 -6.46 -9.95
C ASN A 215 10.84 -5.84 -9.96
N ASP A 216 10.65 -4.75 -9.21
CA ASP A 216 9.40 -4.01 -9.15
C ASP A 216 9.35 -2.95 -10.27
N PHE A 217 8.47 -3.18 -11.25
CA PHE A 217 8.29 -2.28 -12.40
C PHE A 217 7.80 -0.87 -12.02
N TYR A 218 7.11 -0.72 -10.89
CA TYR A 218 6.53 0.56 -10.45
C TYR A 218 7.49 1.36 -9.57
N VAL A 219 8.65 0.82 -9.25
CA VAL A 219 9.62 1.44 -8.34
C VAL A 219 10.85 1.92 -9.08
N ASN A 220 11.21 3.18 -8.89
CA ASN A 220 12.52 3.70 -9.24
C ASN A 220 13.46 3.49 -8.05
N ILE A 221 14.29 2.46 -8.10
CA ILE A 221 15.12 2.04 -6.98
C ILE A 221 16.13 3.12 -6.54
N ASP A 222 16.66 3.92 -7.47
CA ASP A 222 17.59 5.00 -7.14
C ASP A 222 16.90 6.09 -6.30
N ARG A 223 15.63 6.37 -6.59
CA ARG A 223 14.80 7.28 -5.77
C ARG A 223 14.51 6.73 -4.40
N VAL A 224 14.33 5.42 -4.29
CA VAL A 224 14.12 4.78 -2.99
C VAL A 224 15.36 4.96 -2.11
N TYR A 225 16.56 4.72 -2.64
CA TYR A 225 17.79 4.94 -1.90
C TYR A 225 18.02 6.42 -1.55
N ASP A 226 17.65 7.34 -2.46
CA ASP A 226 17.73 8.78 -2.17
C ASP A 226 16.72 9.20 -1.10
N ALA A 227 15.48 8.71 -1.18
CA ALA A 227 14.46 8.96 -0.17
C ALA A 227 14.88 8.46 1.21
N ALA A 228 15.40 7.24 1.32
CA ALA A 228 15.84 6.66 2.58
C ALA A 228 16.92 7.52 3.29
N ARG A 229 17.80 8.19 2.53
CA ARG A 229 18.81 9.10 3.10
C ARG A 229 18.26 10.45 3.55
N ARG A 230 17.08 10.85 3.08
CA ARG A 230 16.49 12.18 3.32
C ARG A 230 15.32 12.16 4.29
N LEU A 231 14.80 10.98 4.57
CA LEU A 231 13.74 10.74 5.56
C LEU A 231 14.27 10.90 7.00
N PRO A 232 13.39 11.08 7.99
CA PRO A 232 13.78 11.25 9.39
C PRO A 232 14.63 10.11 9.94
N GLU A 233 15.39 10.42 11.00
CA GLU A 233 16.12 9.42 11.80
C GLU A 233 15.18 8.31 12.26
N GLY A 234 15.68 7.07 12.31
CA GLY A 234 14.88 5.88 12.58
C GLY A 234 14.28 5.24 11.33
N THR A 235 14.45 5.85 10.14
CA THR A 235 14.05 5.24 8.87
C THR A 235 14.88 4.01 8.54
N GLU A 236 14.22 2.96 8.02
CA GLU A 236 14.85 1.72 7.60
C GLU A 236 14.53 1.40 6.14
N LEU A 237 15.49 0.79 5.46
CA LEU A 237 15.34 0.32 4.08
C LEU A 237 15.63 -1.17 3.99
N HIS A 238 14.62 -1.94 3.62
CA HIS A 238 14.69 -3.36 3.33
C HIS A 238 14.58 -3.57 1.81
N HIS A 239 15.70 -3.85 1.17
CA HIS A 239 15.77 -4.14 -0.26
C HIS A 239 15.82 -5.65 -0.48
N TYR A 240 14.87 -6.18 -1.24
CA TYR A 240 14.77 -7.59 -1.60
C TYR A 240 15.16 -7.78 -3.07
N HIS A 241 16.34 -8.37 -3.29
CA HIS A 241 16.82 -8.64 -4.65
C HIS A 241 15.93 -9.68 -5.33
N GLY A 242 15.40 -9.32 -6.51
CA GLY A 242 14.51 -10.16 -7.30
C GLY A 242 13.03 -10.05 -6.95
N ALA A 243 12.68 -9.37 -5.86
CA ALA A 243 11.27 -9.19 -5.49
C ALA A 243 10.55 -8.20 -6.41
N GLY A 244 9.29 -8.49 -6.71
CA GLY A 244 8.39 -7.62 -7.45
C GLY A 244 7.53 -6.73 -6.55
N HIS A 245 6.44 -6.21 -7.12
CA HIS A 245 5.57 -5.24 -6.45
C HIS A 245 4.73 -5.81 -5.32
N CYS A 246 4.39 -7.09 -5.41
CA CYS A 246 3.60 -7.79 -4.40
C CYS A 246 4.48 -8.68 -3.50
N MET A 247 5.66 -8.20 -3.09
CA MET A 247 6.63 -8.97 -2.30
C MET A 247 6.01 -9.60 -1.03
N TYR A 248 4.97 -9.01 -0.48
CA TYR A 248 4.24 -9.55 0.68
C TYR A 248 3.32 -10.75 0.33
N LEU A 249 3.23 -11.12 -0.96
CA LEU A 249 2.51 -12.29 -1.49
C LEU A 249 3.40 -13.20 -2.36
N GLU A 250 4.66 -12.87 -2.58
CA GLU A 250 5.60 -13.67 -3.35
C GLU A 250 6.25 -14.75 -2.46
N LYS A 251 6.41 -15.97 -2.99
CA LYS A 251 6.85 -17.17 -2.26
C LYS A 251 8.09 -16.98 -1.42
N ASP A 252 9.12 -16.34 -1.99
CA ASP A 252 10.43 -16.22 -1.37
C ASP A 252 10.54 -15.02 -0.42
N TYR A 253 9.57 -14.09 -0.46
CA TYR A 253 9.70 -12.80 0.23
C TYR A 253 8.63 -12.52 1.28
N TYR A 254 7.41 -13.08 1.16
CA TYR A 254 6.28 -12.68 2.01
C TYR A 254 6.55 -12.85 3.51
N LYS A 255 7.20 -13.95 3.91
CA LYS A 255 7.50 -14.18 5.34
C LYS A 255 8.48 -13.15 5.88
N ARG A 256 9.50 -12.85 5.10
CA ARG A 256 10.47 -11.83 5.46
C ARG A 256 9.83 -10.44 5.49
N CYS A 257 9.00 -10.12 4.51
CA CYS A 257 8.27 -8.84 4.46
C CYS A 257 7.38 -8.65 5.69
N HIS A 258 6.61 -9.68 6.06
CA HIS A 258 5.79 -9.65 7.26
C HIS A 258 6.62 -9.46 8.53
N GLN A 259 7.77 -10.14 8.62
CA GLN A 259 8.64 -10.07 9.79
C GLN A 259 9.34 -8.72 9.90
N ASP A 260 9.92 -8.19 8.81
CA ASP A 260 10.61 -6.89 8.80
C ASP A 260 9.63 -5.76 9.18
N VAL A 261 8.38 -5.83 8.72
CA VAL A 261 7.31 -4.89 9.12
C VAL A 261 7.01 -5.02 10.61
N LEU A 262 6.82 -6.24 11.12
CA LEU A 262 6.54 -6.47 12.54
C LEU A 262 7.68 -5.92 13.42
N GLU A 263 8.93 -6.22 13.07
CA GLU A 263 10.09 -5.75 13.81
C GLU A 263 10.16 -4.22 13.85
N PHE A 264 9.83 -3.54 12.75
CA PHE A 264 9.82 -2.08 12.71
C PHE A 264 8.72 -1.46 13.57
N ILE A 265 7.49 -2.01 13.52
CA ILE A 265 6.39 -1.44 14.30
C ILE A 265 6.52 -1.70 15.80
N GLU A 266 7.33 -2.68 16.20
CA GLU A 266 7.62 -2.99 17.61
C GLU A 266 8.79 -2.21 18.21
N LYS A 267 9.52 -1.43 17.41
CA LYS A 267 10.62 -0.60 17.91
C LYS A 267 10.09 0.57 18.72
N ASP A 268 10.71 0.79 19.89
CA ASP A 268 10.54 2.01 20.65
C ASP A 268 11.37 3.13 19.99
N PHE A 269 10.71 4.09 19.37
CA PHE A 269 11.34 5.33 18.94
C PHE A 269 11.15 6.36 20.06
N GLN A 270 12.26 6.80 20.63
CA GLN A 270 12.29 7.86 21.64
C GLN A 270 12.06 9.23 21.03
#